data_447125fe6e03fbe30bbc7a59f70eee15
#
_entry.id   447125fe6e03fbe30bbc7a59f70eee15
#
_cell.length_a   1.000
_cell.length_b   1.000
_cell.length_c   1.000
_cell.angle_alpha   90.00
_cell.angle_beta   90.00
_cell.angle_gamma   90.00
#
_symmetry.space_group_name_H-M   'P 1'
#
loop_
_entity.id
_entity.type
_entity.pdbx_description
1 polymer ?
#
loop_
_entity_poly.entity_id
_entity_poly.type
_entity_poly.pdbx_seq_one_letter_code
_entity_poly.pdbx_strand_id
1 'polypeptide(L)'
;MREKIRLSDLSVLYVCLSDEWGTIERRCLADAGYFRNIGGASFILCHEKSLVDQQATKEDIPRLHFGADLRTWRSKLNFYFQIQHILQKQQVDIIHTYNQDSLLPLGMILKGMAHIPIIFTFNENVPWKKKYFWDRWFVSRTDSILTFSPNIRDLAIEAFPVSQRKILVTGAGIDFPVKITRLKHPESKKRIMTFIPRTEDDLSSLRLFVDAIPPLLHSLETQNFNQKIIFTFLTDVSWYNHPIYDGLKRMILERHLEMHISFETRPLESKSFEDCDIFVGLPMKELFSDLDLYALVTQTPVLLPRTSTRQQIVKQGKFGETYHPEDGRELKDKIIKILQNYDNYVEELTGVELELQEQHHFERYAETLYAHYEKLYTQRLRYSQKQKKFAT
;
A
#
# COMPACT_ATOMS: atom_id res chain seq x y z
N MET A 1 -23.36 18.77 -29.97
CA MET A 1 -23.45 18.27 -28.59
C MET A 1 -22.34 17.23 -28.42
N ARG A 2 -21.44 17.40 -27.44
CA ARG A 2 -20.41 16.38 -27.12
C ARG A 2 -21.09 15.35 -26.22
N GLU A 3 -21.26 14.11 -26.67
CA GLU A 3 -21.67 13.04 -25.77
C GLU A 3 -20.68 12.99 -24.59
N LYS A 4 -21.21 13.13 -23.39
CA LYS A 4 -20.44 12.97 -22.16
C LYS A 4 -20.26 11.48 -22.00
N ILE A 5 -19.01 10.98 -22.10
CA ILE A 5 -18.68 9.58 -21.87
C ILE A 5 -19.10 9.26 -20.43
N ARG A 6 -19.84 8.17 -20.26
CA ARG A 6 -20.21 7.67 -18.93
C ARG A 6 -19.17 6.66 -18.46
N LEU A 7 -18.89 6.66 -17.17
CA LEU A 7 -17.98 5.65 -16.58
C LEU A 7 -18.45 4.21 -16.84
N SER A 8 -19.78 4.00 -16.89
CA SER A 8 -20.38 2.72 -17.26
C SER A 8 -20.03 2.20 -18.69
N ASP A 9 -19.57 3.10 -19.55
CA ASP A 9 -19.23 2.74 -20.93
C ASP A 9 -17.74 2.39 -21.08
N LEU A 10 -16.96 2.52 -19.97
CA LEU A 10 -15.53 2.26 -19.97
C LEU A 10 -15.19 0.86 -19.45
N SER A 11 -14.12 0.32 -19.99
CA SER A 11 -13.51 -0.95 -19.56
C SER A 11 -12.07 -0.73 -19.11
N VAL A 12 -11.75 -1.14 -17.89
CA VAL A 12 -10.45 -0.96 -17.28
C VAL A 12 -9.77 -2.30 -17.02
N LEU A 13 -8.54 -2.45 -17.54
CA LEU A 13 -7.66 -3.56 -17.20
C LEU A 13 -6.74 -3.12 -16.05
N TYR A 14 -6.93 -3.70 -14.88
CA TYR A 14 -6.07 -3.55 -13.73
C TYR A 14 -4.95 -4.59 -13.76
N VAL A 15 -3.70 -4.16 -13.67
CA VAL A 15 -2.53 -5.06 -13.70
C VAL A 15 -1.87 -5.07 -12.32
N CYS A 16 -1.98 -6.20 -11.62
CA CYS A 16 -1.41 -6.41 -10.29
C CYS A 16 -0.72 -7.78 -10.24
N LEU A 17 0.53 -7.82 -10.69
CA LEU A 17 1.37 -9.02 -10.73
C LEU A 17 2.24 -9.09 -9.47
N SER A 18 1.63 -9.45 -8.36
CA SER A 18 2.27 -9.56 -7.06
C SER A 18 1.79 -10.82 -6.35
N ASP A 19 2.70 -11.48 -5.64
CA ASP A 19 2.40 -12.56 -4.71
C ASP A 19 2.28 -12.05 -3.26
N GLU A 20 2.59 -10.76 -3.05
CA GLU A 20 2.46 -10.07 -1.77
C GLU A 20 0.99 -9.68 -1.52
N TRP A 21 0.72 -9.23 -0.29
CA TRP A 21 -0.60 -8.71 0.11
C TRP A 21 -0.42 -7.47 0.97
N GLY A 22 -0.15 -6.37 0.31
CA GLY A 22 0.07 -5.06 0.93
C GLY A 22 -1.02 -4.04 0.58
N THR A 23 -0.70 -2.78 0.80
CA THR A 23 -1.56 -1.64 0.47
C THR A 23 -1.89 -1.57 -1.02
N ILE A 24 -0.94 -1.89 -1.88
CA ILE A 24 -1.08 -1.82 -3.35
C ILE A 24 -2.07 -2.87 -3.86
N GLU A 25 -1.96 -4.11 -3.40
CA GLU A 25 -2.82 -5.22 -3.83
C GLU A 25 -4.27 -4.98 -3.37
N ARG A 26 -4.45 -4.56 -2.11
CA ARG A 26 -5.77 -4.17 -1.60
C ARG A 26 -6.35 -2.99 -2.36
N ARG A 27 -5.51 -2.00 -2.70
CA ARG A 27 -5.94 -0.84 -3.50
C ARG A 27 -6.41 -1.26 -4.90
N CYS A 28 -5.65 -2.14 -5.57
CA CYS A 28 -6.03 -2.66 -6.88
C CYS A 28 -7.42 -3.33 -6.85
N LEU A 29 -7.67 -4.18 -5.86
CA LEU A 29 -8.97 -4.84 -5.70
C LEU A 29 -10.08 -3.84 -5.41
N ALA A 30 -9.88 -2.93 -4.47
CA ALA A 30 -10.87 -1.92 -4.14
C ALA A 30 -11.22 -1.03 -5.34
N ASP A 31 -10.22 -0.64 -6.16
CA ASP A 31 -10.44 0.14 -7.37
C ASP A 31 -11.24 -0.66 -8.41
N ALA A 32 -10.89 -1.93 -8.63
CA ALA A 32 -11.59 -2.77 -9.60
C ALA A 32 -13.03 -3.09 -9.15
N GLY A 33 -13.23 -3.41 -7.87
CA GLY A 33 -14.55 -3.71 -7.30
C GLY A 33 -15.47 -2.49 -7.32
N TYR A 34 -14.98 -1.35 -6.87
CA TYR A 34 -15.80 -0.13 -6.87
C TYR A 34 -16.11 0.35 -8.29
N PHE A 35 -15.16 0.29 -9.24
CA PHE A 35 -15.43 0.66 -10.62
C PHE A 35 -16.54 -0.20 -11.21
N ARG A 36 -16.59 -1.47 -10.86
CA ARG A 36 -17.66 -2.40 -11.26
C ARG A 36 -19.00 -2.02 -10.60
N ASN A 37 -18.98 -1.64 -9.33
CA ASN A 37 -20.19 -1.24 -8.59
C ASN A 37 -20.89 0.00 -9.19
N ILE A 38 -20.11 0.90 -9.79
CA ILE A 38 -20.66 2.07 -10.51
C ILE A 38 -21.03 1.78 -11.97
N GLY A 39 -20.96 0.50 -12.39
CA GLY A 39 -21.42 0.02 -13.71
C GLY A 39 -20.32 -0.08 -14.77
N GLY A 40 -19.06 0.23 -14.47
CA GLY A 40 -17.94 0.06 -15.40
C GLY A 40 -17.53 -1.41 -15.55
N ALA A 41 -16.87 -1.76 -16.66
CA ALA A 41 -16.28 -3.08 -16.84
C ALA A 41 -14.85 -3.10 -16.27
N SER A 42 -14.53 -4.07 -15.40
CA SER A 42 -13.21 -4.25 -14.82
C SER A 42 -12.70 -5.66 -14.96
N PHE A 43 -11.40 -5.80 -15.20
CA PHE A 43 -10.67 -7.07 -15.27
C PHE A 43 -9.37 -6.91 -14.47
N ILE A 44 -8.98 -7.93 -13.71
CA ILE A 44 -7.68 -7.94 -13.03
C ILE A 44 -6.76 -8.95 -13.70
N LEU A 45 -5.59 -8.51 -14.14
CA LEU A 45 -4.49 -9.39 -14.55
C LEU A 45 -3.57 -9.60 -13.35
N CYS A 46 -3.53 -10.84 -12.86
CA CYS A 46 -2.77 -11.22 -11.64
C CYS A 46 -2.06 -12.56 -11.84
N HIS A 47 -1.22 -12.95 -10.88
CA HIS A 47 -0.67 -14.29 -10.81
C HIS A 47 -1.75 -15.31 -10.38
N GLU A 48 -1.77 -16.46 -11.02
CA GLU A 48 -2.66 -17.57 -10.64
C GLU A 48 -2.37 -18.01 -9.20
N LYS A 49 -3.41 -18.21 -8.40
CA LYS A 49 -3.36 -18.58 -6.99
C LYS A 49 -2.70 -17.54 -6.05
N SER A 50 -2.35 -16.36 -6.55
CA SER A 50 -1.93 -15.25 -5.69
C SER A 50 -3.07 -14.83 -4.76
N LEU A 51 -2.75 -14.00 -3.76
CA LEU A 51 -3.78 -13.48 -2.85
C LEU A 51 -4.74 -12.52 -3.56
N VAL A 52 -4.25 -11.78 -4.55
CA VAL A 52 -5.08 -10.95 -5.43
C VAL A 52 -6.10 -11.82 -6.18
N ASP A 53 -5.66 -12.95 -6.76
CA ASP A 53 -6.54 -13.90 -7.45
C ASP A 53 -7.61 -14.49 -6.53
N GLN A 54 -7.22 -14.91 -5.32
CA GLN A 54 -8.12 -15.48 -4.34
C GLN A 54 -9.18 -14.46 -3.85
N GLN A 55 -8.79 -13.22 -3.57
CA GLN A 55 -9.71 -12.18 -3.12
C GLN A 55 -10.61 -11.68 -4.27
N ALA A 56 -10.06 -11.50 -5.47
CA ALA A 56 -10.85 -11.17 -6.65
C ALA A 56 -11.90 -12.25 -6.95
N THR A 57 -11.58 -13.53 -6.63
CA THR A 57 -12.57 -14.63 -6.72
C THR A 57 -13.73 -14.44 -5.74
N LYS A 58 -13.42 -14.07 -4.49
CA LYS A 58 -14.46 -13.87 -3.46
C LYS A 58 -15.37 -12.68 -3.77
N GLU A 59 -14.81 -11.65 -4.41
CA GLU A 59 -15.53 -10.42 -4.80
C GLU A 59 -16.18 -10.50 -6.18
N ASP A 60 -16.13 -11.68 -6.84
CA ASP A 60 -16.66 -11.92 -8.19
C ASP A 60 -16.10 -10.95 -9.25
N ILE A 61 -14.84 -10.54 -9.12
CA ILE A 61 -14.16 -9.69 -10.10
C ILE A 61 -13.55 -10.56 -11.19
N PRO A 62 -13.81 -10.30 -12.49
CA PRO A 62 -13.22 -11.04 -13.60
C PRO A 62 -11.68 -11.00 -13.59
N ARG A 63 -11.06 -12.17 -13.78
CA ARG A 63 -9.62 -12.35 -13.68
C ARG A 63 -9.02 -12.88 -14.97
N LEU A 64 -7.79 -12.46 -15.21
CA LEU A 64 -6.89 -12.97 -16.23
C LEU A 64 -5.58 -13.34 -15.54
N HIS A 65 -4.95 -14.41 -15.94
CA HIS A 65 -3.75 -14.90 -15.26
C HIS A 65 -2.50 -14.70 -16.09
N PHE A 66 -1.41 -14.30 -15.42
CA PHE A 66 -0.07 -14.26 -15.97
C PHE A 66 0.87 -15.06 -15.07
N GLY A 67 1.50 -16.09 -15.63
CA GLY A 67 2.26 -17.09 -14.85
C GLY A 67 3.74 -16.81 -14.69
N ALA A 68 4.25 -15.59 -14.94
CA ALA A 68 5.69 -15.31 -14.88
C ALA A 68 5.99 -13.97 -14.21
N ASP A 69 7.09 -13.93 -13.45
CA ASP A 69 7.67 -12.70 -12.92
C ASP A 69 8.25 -11.84 -14.05
N LEU A 70 8.03 -10.52 -14.02
CA LEU A 70 8.49 -9.57 -15.05
C LEU A 70 9.97 -9.17 -14.93
N ARG A 71 10.78 -9.83 -14.08
CA ARG A 71 12.20 -9.50 -13.91
C ARG A 71 13.06 -9.85 -15.14
N THR A 72 12.68 -10.89 -15.90
CA THR A 72 13.44 -11.33 -17.05
C THR A 72 12.93 -10.74 -18.36
N TRP A 73 13.80 -10.59 -19.38
CA TRP A 73 13.40 -10.12 -20.70
C TRP A 73 12.42 -11.10 -21.39
N ARG A 74 12.58 -12.39 -21.17
CA ARG A 74 11.68 -13.41 -21.74
C ARG A 74 10.26 -13.26 -21.17
N SER A 75 10.14 -13.06 -19.87
CA SER A 75 8.83 -12.84 -19.25
C SER A 75 8.19 -11.52 -19.68
N LYS A 76 8.97 -10.46 -19.90
CA LYS A 76 8.47 -9.20 -20.48
C LYS A 76 7.94 -9.38 -21.91
N LEU A 77 8.58 -10.23 -22.72
CA LEU A 77 8.08 -10.58 -24.05
C LEU A 77 6.79 -11.42 -23.98
N ASN A 78 6.73 -12.40 -23.09
CA ASN A 78 5.50 -13.19 -22.88
C ASN A 78 4.35 -12.29 -22.43
N PHE A 79 4.60 -11.37 -21.53
CA PHE A 79 3.63 -10.37 -21.08
C PHE A 79 3.18 -9.48 -22.26
N TYR A 80 4.11 -9.06 -23.11
CA TYR A 80 3.80 -8.30 -24.33
C TYR A 80 2.78 -9.04 -25.20
N PHE A 81 3.03 -10.30 -25.54
CA PHE A 81 2.11 -11.08 -26.38
C PHE A 81 0.78 -11.35 -25.70
N GLN A 82 0.77 -11.60 -24.40
CA GLN A 82 -0.46 -11.83 -23.66
C GLN A 82 -1.33 -10.56 -23.59
N ILE A 83 -0.74 -9.40 -23.31
CA ILE A 83 -1.50 -8.14 -23.33
C ILE A 83 -2.06 -7.87 -24.73
N GLN A 84 -1.27 -8.06 -25.80
CA GLN A 84 -1.79 -7.93 -27.16
C GLN A 84 -3.01 -8.84 -27.41
N HIS A 85 -2.94 -10.09 -26.96
CA HIS A 85 -4.04 -11.03 -27.10
C HIS A 85 -5.29 -10.60 -26.31
N ILE A 86 -5.12 -10.08 -25.07
CA ILE A 86 -6.20 -9.53 -24.26
C ILE A 86 -6.86 -8.35 -25.00
N LEU A 87 -6.06 -7.41 -25.51
CA LEU A 87 -6.55 -6.22 -26.22
C LEU A 87 -7.23 -6.54 -27.55
N GLN A 88 -6.95 -7.68 -28.14
CA GLN A 88 -7.65 -8.16 -29.35
C GLN A 88 -8.99 -8.83 -29.03
N LYS A 89 -9.08 -9.51 -27.89
CA LYS A 89 -10.28 -10.27 -27.49
C LYS A 89 -11.28 -9.46 -26.67
N GLN A 90 -10.80 -8.49 -25.94
CA GLN A 90 -11.61 -7.71 -25.02
C GLN A 90 -11.46 -6.22 -25.33
N GLN A 91 -12.56 -5.49 -25.21
CA GLN A 91 -12.52 -4.06 -25.25
C GLN A 91 -11.85 -3.57 -23.95
N VAL A 92 -10.71 -2.91 -24.08
CA VAL A 92 -10.00 -2.26 -22.97
C VAL A 92 -9.77 -0.81 -23.33
N ASP A 93 -10.34 0.08 -22.55
CA ASP A 93 -10.25 1.53 -22.75
C ASP A 93 -9.14 2.17 -21.95
N ILE A 94 -8.80 1.59 -20.79
CA ILE A 94 -7.77 2.09 -19.86
C ILE A 94 -6.97 0.91 -19.32
N ILE A 95 -5.65 1.07 -19.17
CA ILE A 95 -4.82 0.15 -18.40
C ILE A 95 -4.31 0.88 -17.16
N HIS A 96 -4.67 0.35 -15.99
CA HIS A 96 -4.16 0.82 -14.71
C HIS A 96 -3.26 -0.24 -14.08
N THR A 97 -1.97 0.04 -13.97
CA THR A 97 -1.01 -0.90 -13.38
C THR A 97 -0.56 -0.46 -11.99
N TYR A 98 -0.31 -1.45 -11.15
CA TYR A 98 0.23 -1.32 -9.79
C TYR A 98 1.65 -1.88 -9.69
N ASN A 99 2.19 -2.36 -10.81
CA ASN A 99 3.55 -2.93 -10.88
C ASN A 99 4.45 -2.06 -11.75
N GLN A 100 5.55 -1.60 -11.18
CA GLN A 100 6.56 -0.81 -11.88
C GLN A 100 7.18 -1.57 -13.08
N ASP A 101 7.43 -2.87 -12.92
CA ASP A 101 8.06 -3.70 -13.96
C ASP A 101 7.20 -3.89 -15.20
N SER A 102 5.89 -3.69 -15.11
CA SER A 102 4.96 -3.72 -16.25
C SER A 102 5.03 -2.49 -17.15
N LEU A 103 5.56 -1.36 -16.66
CA LEU A 103 5.57 -0.09 -17.41
C LEU A 103 6.34 -0.17 -18.72
N LEU A 104 7.50 -0.87 -18.71
CA LEU A 104 8.31 -1.03 -19.91
C LEU A 104 7.56 -1.81 -21.01
N PRO A 105 7.09 -3.05 -20.78
CA PRO A 105 6.36 -3.78 -21.80
C PRO A 105 5.04 -3.13 -22.19
N LEU A 106 4.30 -2.51 -21.28
CA LEU A 106 3.08 -1.75 -21.60
C LEU A 106 3.40 -0.55 -22.50
N GLY A 107 4.46 0.19 -22.21
CA GLY A 107 4.89 1.30 -23.04
C GLY A 107 5.28 0.86 -24.46
N MET A 108 5.90 -0.31 -24.60
CA MET A 108 6.22 -0.91 -25.91
C MET A 108 4.96 -1.24 -26.72
N ILE A 109 4.01 -1.95 -26.07
CA ILE A 109 2.76 -2.38 -26.72
C ILE A 109 1.93 -1.17 -27.16
N LEU A 110 1.69 -0.25 -26.24
CA LEU A 110 0.74 0.84 -26.41
C LEU A 110 1.29 2.03 -27.20
N LYS A 111 2.54 1.93 -27.65
CA LYS A 111 3.10 2.94 -28.56
C LYS A 111 2.35 2.98 -29.87
N GLY A 112 1.95 1.82 -30.41
CA GLY A 112 1.11 1.70 -31.60
C GLY A 112 -0.39 1.91 -31.32
N MET A 113 -0.83 1.84 -30.06
CA MET A 113 -2.23 1.99 -29.63
C MET A 113 -2.41 3.28 -28.81
N ALA A 114 -2.29 4.41 -29.51
CA ALA A 114 -2.25 5.72 -28.86
C ALA A 114 -3.54 6.11 -28.10
N HIS A 115 -4.66 5.41 -28.33
CA HIS A 115 -5.96 5.69 -27.72
C HIS A 115 -6.13 5.13 -26.32
N ILE A 116 -5.34 4.11 -25.92
CA ILE A 116 -5.44 3.49 -24.59
C ILE A 116 -4.47 4.18 -23.63
N PRO A 117 -4.94 4.91 -22.60
CA PRO A 117 -4.06 5.49 -21.57
C PRO A 117 -3.47 4.44 -20.64
N ILE A 118 -2.25 4.69 -20.18
CA ILE A 118 -1.56 3.94 -19.12
C ILE A 118 -1.54 4.79 -17.86
N ILE A 119 -2.08 4.25 -16.79
CA ILE A 119 -2.05 4.83 -15.45
C ILE A 119 -1.22 3.90 -14.56
N PHE A 120 -0.40 4.48 -13.69
CA PHE A 120 0.42 3.73 -12.74
C PHE A 120 0.23 4.27 -11.33
N THR A 121 -0.12 3.42 -10.37
CA THR A 121 -0.10 3.76 -8.94
C THR A 121 1.25 3.39 -8.35
N PHE A 122 1.97 4.38 -7.83
CA PHE A 122 3.32 4.24 -7.30
C PHE A 122 3.34 4.30 -5.77
N ASN A 123 3.87 3.26 -5.14
CA ASN A 123 4.06 3.14 -3.68
C ASN A 123 5.29 2.29 -3.29
N GLU A 124 6.25 2.10 -4.17
CA GLU A 124 7.40 1.26 -3.89
C GLU A 124 8.61 2.06 -3.41
N ASN A 125 9.37 1.53 -2.44
CA ASN A 125 10.60 2.13 -1.92
C ASN A 125 11.81 1.86 -2.84
N VAL A 126 11.62 1.19 -3.96
CA VAL A 126 12.69 0.93 -4.93
C VAL A 126 12.58 1.91 -6.09
N PRO A 127 13.44 2.94 -6.15
CA PRO A 127 13.36 3.89 -7.23
C PRO A 127 13.70 3.21 -8.56
N TRP A 128 12.96 3.57 -9.59
CA TRP A 128 13.28 3.21 -10.96
C TRP A 128 14.74 3.57 -11.26
N LYS A 129 15.59 2.56 -11.51
CA LYS A 129 16.97 2.83 -11.94
C LYS A 129 16.94 3.24 -13.40
N LYS A 130 17.11 4.53 -13.68
CA LYS A 130 17.18 5.16 -15.03
C LYS A 130 18.38 4.63 -15.83
N LYS A 131 18.47 3.31 -16.11
CA LYS A 131 19.70 2.70 -16.66
C LYS A 131 19.86 2.90 -18.16
N TYR A 132 18.78 2.87 -18.95
CA TYR A 132 18.88 2.86 -20.41
C TYR A 132 17.97 3.88 -21.07
N PHE A 133 18.40 4.41 -22.23
CA PHE A 133 17.62 5.34 -23.07
C PHE A 133 16.26 4.74 -23.47
N TRP A 134 16.24 3.46 -23.82
CA TRP A 134 15.03 2.76 -24.23
C TRP A 134 14.00 2.63 -23.10
N ASP A 135 14.46 2.37 -21.86
CA ASP A 135 13.57 2.32 -20.71
C ASP A 135 12.87 3.67 -20.52
N ARG A 136 13.63 4.75 -20.59
CA ARG A 136 13.09 6.12 -20.50
C ARG A 136 12.07 6.40 -21.60
N TRP A 137 12.34 5.96 -22.83
CA TRP A 137 11.47 6.21 -23.97
C TRP A 137 10.14 5.47 -23.87
N PHE A 138 10.12 4.21 -23.44
CA PHE A 138 8.89 3.44 -23.27
C PHE A 138 8.11 3.87 -22.02
N VAL A 139 8.78 4.07 -20.89
CA VAL A 139 8.13 4.51 -19.66
C VAL A 139 7.52 5.91 -19.79
N SER A 140 8.11 6.80 -20.62
CA SER A 140 7.53 8.13 -20.91
C SER A 140 6.13 8.06 -21.57
N ARG A 141 5.73 6.86 -22.09
CA ARG A 141 4.39 6.60 -22.63
C ARG A 141 3.31 6.57 -21.52
N THR A 142 3.72 6.42 -20.26
CA THR A 142 2.78 6.51 -19.12
C THR A 142 2.07 7.86 -19.14
N ASP A 143 0.74 7.81 -19.04
CA ASP A 143 -0.10 9.00 -19.12
C ASP A 143 -0.29 9.68 -17.77
N SER A 144 -0.32 8.88 -16.71
CA SER A 144 -0.40 9.38 -15.36
C SER A 144 0.28 8.44 -14.37
N ILE A 145 0.90 9.04 -13.34
CA ILE A 145 1.38 8.35 -12.14
C ILE A 145 0.57 8.90 -10.97
N LEU A 146 -0.06 8.00 -10.22
CA LEU A 146 -0.82 8.31 -9.02
C LEU A 146 0.02 8.01 -7.79
N THR A 147 -0.05 8.86 -6.80
CA THR A 147 0.72 8.76 -5.55
C THR A 147 -0.17 9.10 -4.36
N PHE A 148 0.11 8.50 -3.20
CA PHE A 148 -0.73 8.65 -2.01
C PHE A 148 -0.44 9.91 -1.20
N SER A 149 0.74 10.51 -1.38
CA SER A 149 1.15 11.71 -0.66
C SER A 149 2.04 12.63 -1.50
N PRO A 150 2.20 13.90 -1.12
CA PRO A 150 3.11 14.83 -1.78
C PRO A 150 4.57 14.34 -1.81
N ASN A 151 5.05 13.71 -0.74
CA ASN A 151 6.42 13.18 -0.70
C ASN A 151 6.63 12.03 -1.67
N ILE A 152 5.65 11.12 -1.81
CA ILE A 152 5.71 10.06 -2.80
C ILE A 152 5.68 10.65 -4.22
N ARG A 153 4.93 11.74 -4.42
CA ARG A 153 4.93 12.47 -5.68
C ARG A 153 6.32 13.02 -6.01
N ASP A 154 7.00 13.62 -5.04
CA ASP A 154 8.34 14.17 -5.26
C ASP A 154 9.35 13.06 -5.59
N LEU A 155 9.30 11.93 -4.91
CA LEU A 155 10.07 10.74 -5.26
C LEU A 155 9.75 10.24 -6.67
N ALA A 156 8.48 10.23 -7.07
CA ALA A 156 8.08 9.83 -8.42
C ALA A 156 8.60 10.79 -9.49
N ILE A 157 8.64 12.11 -9.22
CA ILE A 157 9.22 13.12 -10.12
C ILE A 157 10.70 12.84 -10.35
N GLU A 158 11.43 12.46 -9.32
CA GLU A 158 12.85 12.12 -9.42
C GLU A 158 13.08 10.77 -10.13
N ALA A 159 12.23 9.80 -9.86
CA ALA A 159 12.39 8.44 -10.36
C ALA A 159 12.00 8.29 -11.83
N PHE A 160 10.84 8.81 -12.26
CA PHE A 160 10.26 8.49 -13.56
C PHE A 160 10.52 9.55 -14.62
N PRO A 161 10.76 9.15 -15.88
CA PRO A 161 11.00 10.07 -17.01
C PRO A 161 9.68 10.58 -17.59
N VAL A 162 8.79 11.08 -16.76
CA VAL A 162 7.49 11.64 -17.13
C VAL A 162 7.39 13.11 -16.71
N SER A 163 6.52 13.86 -17.37
CA SER A 163 6.29 15.26 -16.98
C SER A 163 5.65 15.32 -15.59
N GLN A 164 6.08 16.24 -14.75
CA GLN A 164 5.52 16.47 -13.41
C GLN A 164 3.99 16.68 -13.42
N ARG A 165 3.43 17.22 -14.52
CA ARG A 165 1.99 17.42 -14.71
C ARG A 165 1.20 16.11 -14.81
N LYS A 166 1.87 14.99 -15.07
CA LYS A 166 1.30 13.65 -15.15
C LYS A 166 1.35 12.93 -13.80
N ILE A 167 1.97 13.50 -12.77
CA ILE A 167 2.13 12.90 -11.45
C ILE A 167 1.16 13.58 -10.49
N LEU A 168 0.18 12.83 -10.00
CA LEU A 168 -0.93 13.35 -9.21
C LEU A 168 -0.92 12.74 -7.81
N VAL A 169 -1.29 13.55 -6.81
CA VAL A 169 -1.58 13.06 -5.45
C VAL A 169 -3.08 12.79 -5.36
N THR A 170 -3.43 11.55 -5.06
CA THR A 170 -4.83 11.12 -4.96
C THR A 170 -5.30 10.85 -3.53
N GLY A 171 -4.37 10.76 -2.58
CA GLY A 171 -4.63 10.16 -1.28
C GLY A 171 -4.61 8.63 -1.35
N ALA A 172 -4.79 7.96 -0.22
CA ALA A 172 -4.70 6.50 -0.13
C ALA A 172 -6.03 5.77 -0.42
N GLY A 173 -7.14 6.48 -0.39
CA GLY A 173 -8.46 5.90 -0.62
C GLY A 173 -8.84 4.88 0.45
N ILE A 174 -8.75 5.26 1.71
CA ILE A 174 -9.06 4.39 2.84
C ILE A 174 -10.53 4.55 3.23
N ASP A 175 -11.18 3.43 3.53
CA ASP A 175 -12.50 3.44 4.14
C ASP A 175 -12.36 3.64 5.65
N PHE A 176 -12.76 4.80 6.13
CA PHE A 176 -12.72 5.15 7.54
C PHE A 176 -14.04 4.82 8.22
N PRO A 177 -14.02 4.24 9.43
CA PRO A 177 -15.24 3.94 10.16
C PRO A 177 -15.97 5.23 10.53
N VAL A 178 -17.31 5.20 10.44
CA VAL A 178 -18.18 6.33 10.81
C VAL A 178 -18.04 6.68 12.30
N LYS A 179 -17.72 5.70 13.13
CA LYS A 179 -17.51 5.89 14.56
C LYS A 179 -16.29 5.09 15.02
N ILE A 180 -15.35 5.80 15.59
CA ILE A 180 -14.16 5.21 16.17
C ILE A 180 -14.45 4.94 17.64
N THR A 181 -14.27 3.69 18.03
CA THR A 181 -14.39 3.28 19.43
C THR A 181 -13.04 2.77 19.89
N ARG A 182 -12.39 3.51 20.77
CA ARG A 182 -11.18 3.02 21.41
C ARG A 182 -11.53 2.21 22.64
N LEU A 183 -11.06 0.98 22.69
CA LEU A 183 -11.18 0.13 23.88
C LEU A 183 -10.03 0.48 24.83
N LYS A 184 -10.33 1.15 25.94
CA LYS A 184 -9.33 1.42 26.97
C LYS A 184 -8.95 0.11 27.68
N HIS A 185 -7.66 -0.21 27.66
CA HIS A 185 -7.14 -1.25 28.55
C HIS A 185 -7.20 -0.80 30.03
N PRO A 186 -7.24 -1.76 30.97
CA PRO A 186 -6.99 -1.44 32.36
C PRO A 186 -5.69 -0.65 32.51
N GLU A 187 -5.64 0.31 33.41
CA GLU A 187 -4.45 1.15 33.66
C GLU A 187 -3.19 0.35 33.98
N SER A 188 -3.35 -0.89 34.42
CA SER A 188 -2.26 -1.82 34.73
C SER A 188 -1.64 -2.53 33.51
N LYS A 189 -2.17 -2.31 32.28
CA LYS A 189 -1.74 -3.04 31.08
C LYS A 189 -1.62 -2.13 29.88
N LYS A 190 -0.54 -2.32 29.09
CA LYS A 190 -0.35 -1.70 27.78
C LYS A 190 -0.12 -2.76 26.70
N ARG A 191 -0.75 -2.56 25.55
CA ARG A 191 -0.64 -3.44 24.39
C ARG A 191 0.12 -2.73 23.25
N ILE A 192 1.26 -3.29 22.89
CA ILE A 192 2.06 -2.85 21.75
C ILE A 192 1.81 -3.82 20.61
N MET A 193 1.30 -3.33 19.50
CA MET A 193 0.98 -4.16 18.35
C MET A 193 1.93 -3.93 17.19
N THR A 194 2.25 -4.99 16.47
CA THR A 194 2.92 -4.94 15.17
C THR A 194 2.25 -5.89 14.20
N PHE A 195 2.23 -5.51 12.93
CA PHE A 195 1.73 -6.36 11.86
C PHE A 195 2.87 -7.18 11.26
N ILE A 196 2.62 -8.47 11.05
CA ILE A 196 3.58 -9.39 10.47
C ILE A 196 3.25 -9.59 9.00
N PRO A 197 4.12 -9.14 8.10
CA PRO A 197 3.96 -9.34 6.67
C PRO A 197 4.07 -10.84 6.32
N ARG A 198 3.46 -11.23 5.21
CA ARG A 198 3.42 -12.65 4.77
C ARG A 198 4.69 -13.13 4.10
N THR A 199 5.62 -12.25 3.79
CA THR A 199 6.83 -12.57 3.03
C THR A 199 8.02 -12.86 3.95
N GLU A 200 8.85 -13.85 3.58
CA GLU A 200 10.07 -14.20 4.31
C GLU A 200 11.14 -13.08 4.29
N ASP A 201 11.08 -12.18 3.32
CA ASP A 201 12.05 -11.08 3.14
C ASP A 201 12.08 -10.11 4.33
N ASP A 202 11.01 -10.06 5.14
CA ASP A 202 10.86 -9.14 6.26
C ASP A 202 11.26 -9.73 7.63
N LEU A 203 11.79 -10.95 7.67
CA LEU A 203 12.28 -11.59 8.91
C LEU A 203 13.35 -10.77 9.64
N SER A 204 14.19 -10.03 8.93
CA SER A 204 15.26 -9.23 9.52
C SER A 204 14.69 -8.10 10.40
N SER A 205 13.64 -7.41 9.90
CA SER A 205 12.94 -6.34 10.63
C SER A 205 12.22 -6.88 11.85
N LEU A 206 11.59 -8.04 11.70
CA LEU A 206 10.92 -8.72 12.79
C LEU A 206 11.91 -9.20 13.86
N ARG A 207 13.06 -9.74 13.45
CA ARG A 207 14.12 -10.12 14.38
C ARG A 207 14.61 -8.92 15.18
N LEU A 208 14.85 -7.79 14.53
CA LEU A 208 15.26 -6.55 15.20
C LEU A 208 14.24 -6.11 16.26
N PHE A 209 12.94 -6.21 15.94
CA PHE A 209 11.89 -5.89 16.90
C PHE A 209 11.87 -6.86 18.08
N VAL A 210 11.93 -8.19 17.82
CA VAL A 210 11.94 -9.22 18.89
C VAL A 210 13.21 -9.08 19.76
N ASP A 211 14.36 -8.80 19.16
CA ASP A 211 15.62 -8.60 19.88
C ASP A 211 15.60 -7.32 20.76
N ALA A 212 14.79 -6.34 20.42
CA ALA A 212 14.63 -5.13 21.23
C ALA A 212 13.73 -5.32 22.47
N ILE A 213 12.90 -6.39 22.52
CA ILE A 213 11.95 -6.61 23.63
C ILE A 213 12.65 -6.88 24.98
N PRO A 214 13.64 -7.81 25.12
CA PRO A 214 14.28 -8.05 26.41
C PRO A 214 14.94 -6.81 27.01
N PRO A 215 15.75 -6.03 26.29
CA PRO A 215 16.33 -4.79 26.86
C PRO A 215 15.28 -3.71 27.10
N LEU A 216 14.15 -3.70 26.39
CA LEU A 216 13.04 -2.81 26.67
C LEU A 216 12.38 -3.16 28.03
N LEU A 217 12.02 -4.41 28.25
CA LEU A 217 11.41 -4.87 29.50
C LEU A 217 12.34 -4.58 30.69
N HIS A 218 13.63 -4.89 30.59
CA HIS A 218 14.61 -4.58 31.63
C HIS A 218 14.71 -3.07 31.92
N SER A 219 14.68 -2.22 30.88
CA SER A 219 14.70 -0.76 31.07
C SER A 219 13.44 -0.25 31.76
N LEU A 220 12.27 -0.82 31.47
CA LEU A 220 11.00 -0.45 32.11
C LEU A 220 10.97 -0.90 33.59
N GLU A 221 11.48 -2.07 33.90
CA GLU A 221 11.62 -2.55 35.28
C GLU A 221 12.53 -1.63 36.11
N THR A 222 13.68 -1.25 35.58
CA THR A 222 14.63 -0.33 36.28
C THR A 222 14.06 1.07 36.51
N GLN A 223 13.11 1.50 35.67
CA GLN A 223 12.39 2.76 35.78
C GLN A 223 11.12 2.67 36.63
N ASN A 224 10.86 1.52 37.28
CA ASN A 224 9.64 1.25 38.06
C ASN A 224 8.33 1.46 37.27
N PHE A 225 8.32 1.08 36.00
CA PHE A 225 7.15 1.17 35.19
C PHE A 225 6.13 0.08 35.61
N ASN A 226 5.04 0.51 36.26
CA ASN A 226 4.10 -0.40 36.94
C ASN A 226 3.08 -1.09 36.03
N GLN A 227 3.17 -0.89 34.71
CA GLN A 227 2.21 -1.48 33.76
C GLN A 227 2.79 -2.72 33.12
N LYS A 228 1.97 -3.77 32.98
CA LYS A 228 2.34 -4.97 32.23
C LYS A 228 2.33 -4.67 30.73
N ILE A 229 3.42 -4.95 30.02
CA ILE A 229 3.49 -4.82 28.57
C ILE A 229 3.21 -6.16 27.90
N ILE A 230 2.30 -6.15 26.94
CA ILE A 230 2.02 -7.28 26.04
C ILE A 230 2.29 -6.85 24.60
N PHE A 231 3.14 -7.59 23.93
CA PHE A 231 3.39 -7.44 22.50
C PHE A 231 2.45 -8.34 21.73
N THR A 232 1.67 -7.78 20.81
CA THR A 232 0.73 -8.54 19.99
C THR A 232 1.20 -8.52 18.55
N PHE A 233 1.49 -9.68 18.02
CA PHE A 233 1.79 -9.86 16.61
C PHE A 233 0.51 -10.14 15.85
N LEU A 234 0.15 -9.25 14.93
CA LEU A 234 -1.02 -9.33 14.10
C LEU A 234 -0.70 -9.92 12.74
N THR A 235 -1.60 -10.72 12.22
CA THR A 235 -1.64 -11.14 10.82
C THR A 235 -3.10 -11.24 10.36
N ASP A 236 -3.34 -11.15 9.07
CA ASP A 236 -4.65 -11.32 8.44
C ASP A 236 -4.92 -12.76 7.97
N VAL A 237 -3.98 -13.66 8.18
CA VAL A 237 -4.10 -15.11 7.90
C VAL A 237 -3.90 -15.93 9.16
N SER A 238 -4.38 -17.17 9.13
CA SER A 238 -4.10 -18.11 10.22
C SER A 238 -2.60 -18.25 10.46
N TRP A 239 -2.18 -18.07 11.70
CA TRP A 239 -0.78 -18.22 12.11
C TRP A 239 -0.20 -19.59 11.77
N TYR A 240 -1.00 -20.66 11.83
CA TYR A 240 -0.56 -22.02 11.49
C TYR A 240 -0.13 -22.16 10.02
N ASN A 241 -0.63 -21.29 9.15
CA ASN A 241 -0.31 -21.27 7.72
C ASN A 241 0.67 -20.16 7.38
N HIS A 242 1.17 -19.40 8.37
CA HIS A 242 2.07 -18.28 8.13
C HIS A 242 3.51 -18.80 7.95
N PRO A 243 4.21 -18.48 6.84
CA PRO A 243 5.51 -19.07 6.52
C PRO A 243 6.59 -18.80 7.57
N ILE A 244 6.50 -17.68 8.29
CA ILE A 244 7.51 -17.31 9.31
C ILE A 244 7.14 -17.74 10.73
N TYR A 245 5.97 -18.39 10.95
CA TYR A 245 5.45 -18.66 12.29
C TYR A 245 6.39 -19.50 13.13
N ASP A 246 6.90 -20.61 12.57
CA ASP A 246 7.80 -21.50 13.30
C ASP A 246 9.13 -20.83 13.64
N GLY A 247 9.66 -20.01 12.72
CA GLY A 247 10.89 -19.23 12.95
C GLY A 247 10.69 -18.20 14.06
N LEU A 248 9.57 -17.49 14.04
CA LEU A 248 9.20 -16.49 15.05
C LEU A 248 8.98 -17.14 16.42
N LYS A 249 8.25 -18.25 16.47
CA LYS A 249 8.01 -19.01 17.70
C LYS A 249 9.31 -19.48 18.34
N ARG A 250 10.27 -19.96 17.51
CA ARG A 250 11.61 -20.35 18.00
C ARG A 250 12.37 -19.15 18.58
N MET A 251 12.36 -18.01 17.90
CA MET A 251 13.00 -16.77 18.41
C MET A 251 12.41 -16.34 19.77
N ILE A 252 11.10 -16.46 19.95
CA ILE A 252 10.41 -16.10 21.21
C ILE A 252 10.84 -17.05 22.34
N LEU A 253 10.88 -18.36 22.08
CA LEU A 253 11.32 -19.37 23.06
C LEU A 253 12.79 -19.17 23.47
N GLU A 254 13.68 -18.92 22.52
CA GLU A 254 15.11 -18.67 22.79
C GLU A 254 15.35 -17.42 23.67
N ARG A 255 14.41 -16.49 23.70
CA ARG A 255 14.49 -15.23 24.45
C ARG A 255 13.60 -15.19 25.70
N HIS A 256 12.92 -16.32 26.00
CA HIS A 256 11.99 -16.43 27.14
C HIS A 256 10.87 -15.37 27.15
N LEU A 257 10.28 -15.09 25.97
CA LEU A 257 9.29 -14.03 25.79
C LEU A 257 7.84 -14.53 25.74
N GLU A 258 7.58 -15.82 26.01
CA GLU A 258 6.25 -16.46 25.85
C GLU A 258 5.15 -15.77 26.68
N MET A 259 5.52 -15.24 27.84
CA MET A 259 4.58 -14.55 28.73
C MET A 259 4.30 -13.08 28.33
N HIS A 260 5.06 -12.55 27.38
CA HIS A 260 4.97 -11.17 26.92
C HIS A 260 4.42 -11.04 25.50
N ILE A 261 4.31 -12.12 24.74
CA ILE A 261 3.90 -12.10 23.34
C ILE A 261 2.58 -12.85 23.15
N SER A 262 1.68 -12.26 22.37
CA SER A 262 0.47 -12.89 21.87
C SER A 262 0.44 -12.85 20.35
N PHE A 263 -0.19 -13.86 19.76
CA PHE A 263 -0.41 -13.97 18.32
C PHE A 263 -1.90 -13.85 18.05
N GLU A 264 -2.28 -12.93 17.18
CA GLU A 264 -3.69 -12.71 16.84
C GLU A 264 -3.87 -12.65 15.32
N THR A 265 -4.98 -13.19 14.85
CA THR A 265 -5.42 -13.09 13.46
C THR A 265 -6.59 -12.12 13.40
N ARG A 266 -6.42 -10.99 12.71
CA ARG A 266 -7.46 -9.97 12.57
C ARG A 266 -7.49 -9.45 11.13
N PRO A 267 -8.64 -9.01 10.61
CA PRO A 267 -8.71 -8.33 9.33
C PRO A 267 -7.88 -7.04 9.33
N LEU A 268 -7.38 -6.63 8.14
CA LEU A 268 -6.61 -5.39 8.00
C LEU A 268 -7.56 -4.20 7.85
N GLU A 269 -8.10 -3.75 8.95
CA GLU A 269 -9.03 -2.62 9.06
C GLU A 269 -8.79 -1.84 10.36
N SER A 270 -9.32 -0.63 10.46
CA SER A 270 -9.15 0.22 11.64
C SER A 270 -9.63 -0.43 12.93
N LYS A 271 -10.72 -1.21 12.89
CA LYS A 271 -11.27 -1.93 14.05
C LYS A 271 -10.25 -2.85 14.75
N SER A 272 -9.27 -3.35 13.98
CA SER A 272 -8.23 -4.22 14.51
C SER A 272 -7.24 -3.50 15.44
N PHE A 273 -7.28 -2.17 15.49
CA PHE A 273 -6.41 -1.33 16.33
C PHE A 273 -7.15 -0.69 17.52
N GLU A 274 -8.46 -0.94 17.71
CA GLU A 274 -9.25 -0.32 18.78
C GLU A 274 -8.72 -0.61 20.18
N ASP A 275 -8.04 -1.75 20.38
CA ASP A 275 -7.41 -2.17 21.63
C ASP A 275 -5.87 -2.08 21.60
N CYS A 276 -5.31 -1.32 20.67
CA CYS A 276 -3.89 -1.05 20.55
C CYS A 276 -3.50 0.21 21.32
N ASP A 277 -2.49 0.13 22.17
CA ASP A 277 -1.95 1.31 22.85
C ASP A 277 -0.82 1.95 22.03
N ILE A 278 0.04 1.16 21.40
CA ILE A 278 1.10 1.63 20.51
C ILE A 278 1.18 0.71 19.31
N PHE A 279 1.12 1.26 18.12
CA PHE A 279 1.40 0.51 16.90
C PHE A 279 2.85 0.71 16.46
N VAL A 280 3.57 -0.39 16.28
CA VAL A 280 4.94 -0.39 15.76
C VAL A 280 4.91 -0.91 14.31
N GLY A 281 5.09 0.01 13.36
CA GLY A 281 5.29 -0.35 11.96
C GLY A 281 6.68 -0.92 11.76
N LEU A 282 6.79 -2.00 10.99
CA LEU A 282 8.07 -2.56 10.57
C LEU A 282 8.52 -1.97 9.23
N PRO A 283 9.83 -2.00 8.90
CA PRO A 283 10.30 -1.67 7.57
C PRO A 283 9.66 -2.56 6.51
N MET A 284 9.11 -1.96 5.49
CA MET A 284 8.44 -2.63 4.36
C MET A 284 8.93 -2.03 3.05
N LYS A 285 8.72 -2.74 1.94
CA LYS A 285 9.03 -2.23 0.59
C LYS A 285 8.12 -1.05 0.20
N GLU A 286 6.94 -0.96 0.81
CA GLU A 286 5.99 0.13 0.58
C GLU A 286 6.46 1.43 1.23
N LEU A 287 6.33 2.54 0.49
CA LEU A 287 6.57 3.89 1.00
C LEU A 287 5.48 4.36 1.98
N PHE A 288 4.28 3.89 1.77
CA PHE A 288 3.09 4.22 2.53
C PHE A 288 2.34 2.94 2.89
N SER A 289 1.90 2.83 4.13
CA SER A 289 1.05 1.73 4.60
C SER A 289 -0.27 2.28 5.13
N ASP A 290 -1.37 1.69 4.70
CA ASP A 290 -2.70 1.98 5.24
C ASP A 290 -2.82 1.59 6.72
N LEU A 291 -2.02 0.62 7.19
CA LEU A 291 -1.96 0.25 8.61
C LEU A 291 -1.52 1.42 9.51
N ASP A 292 -0.58 2.25 9.01
CA ASP A 292 -0.13 3.44 9.71
C ASP A 292 -1.31 4.39 9.96
N LEU A 293 -2.21 4.54 8.97
CA LEU A 293 -3.40 5.38 9.08
C LEU A 293 -4.52 4.73 9.92
N TYR A 294 -4.71 3.40 9.80
CA TYR A 294 -5.69 2.70 10.64
C TYR A 294 -5.37 2.84 12.13
N ALA A 295 -4.08 2.77 12.51
CA ALA A 295 -3.66 3.00 13.88
C ALA A 295 -3.95 4.45 14.31
N LEU A 296 -3.59 5.44 13.49
CA LEU A 296 -3.80 6.86 13.82
C LEU A 296 -5.28 7.21 13.95
N VAL A 297 -6.14 6.70 13.05
CA VAL A 297 -7.58 7.00 13.09
C VAL A 297 -8.24 6.42 14.34
N THR A 298 -7.67 5.37 14.94
CA THR A 298 -8.11 4.84 16.24
C THR A 298 -7.43 5.53 17.43
N GLN A 299 -6.82 6.69 17.19
CA GLN A 299 -6.09 7.47 18.19
C GLN A 299 -4.97 6.68 18.88
N THR A 300 -4.33 5.78 18.12
CA THR A 300 -3.21 4.98 18.60
C THR A 300 -1.90 5.65 18.19
N PRO A 301 -1.03 6.04 19.13
CA PRO A 301 0.32 6.52 18.85
C PRO A 301 1.11 5.50 18.03
N VAL A 302 1.85 5.97 17.03
CA VAL A 302 2.61 5.10 16.13
C VAL A 302 4.12 5.25 16.28
N LEU A 303 4.85 4.16 16.11
CA LEU A 303 6.30 4.16 15.98
C LEU A 303 6.66 3.56 14.62
N LEU A 304 7.14 4.40 13.69
CA LEU A 304 7.30 4.02 12.29
C LEU A 304 8.78 4.06 11.86
N PRO A 305 9.21 3.21 10.92
CA PRO A 305 10.53 3.32 10.31
C PRO A 305 10.72 4.68 9.64
N ARG A 306 11.88 5.29 9.83
CA ARG A 306 12.18 6.65 9.36
C ARG A 306 12.26 6.71 7.83
N THR A 307 11.24 7.31 7.23
CA THR A 307 11.18 7.72 5.83
C THR A 307 10.58 9.13 5.75
N SER A 308 10.78 9.83 4.65
CA SER A 308 10.19 11.17 4.47
C SER A 308 8.66 11.15 4.56
N THR A 309 8.03 10.13 4.00
CA THR A 309 6.57 9.93 4.06
C THR A 309 6.10 9.70 5.50
N ARG A 310 6.75 8.78 6.24
CA ARG A 310 6.36 8.44 7.61
C ARG A 310 6.65 9.55 8.61
N GLN A 311 7.69 10.35 8.40
CA GLN A 311 7.93 11.57 9.19
C GLN A 311 6.79 12.59 9.06
N GLN A 312 6.16 12.69 7.87
CA GLN A 312 4.96 13.52 7.70
C GLN A 312 3.75 12.89 8.38
N ILE A 313 3.56 11.58 8.29
CA ILE A 313 2.46 10.88 8.95
C ILE A 313 2.48 11.14 10.46
N VAL A 314 3.65 11.03 11.10
CA VAL A 314 3.79 11.31 12.54
C VAL A 314 3.84 12.80 12.86
N LYS A 315 3.74 13.70 11.88
CA LYS A 315 3.80 15.17 12.04
C LYS A 315 4.96 15.62 12.93
N GLN A 316 6.17 15.18 12.58
CA GLN A 316 7.40 15.52 13.28
C GLN A 316 7.38 15.18 14.78
N GLY A 317 6.74 14.10 15.15
CA GLY A 317 6.66 13.62 16.52
C GLY A 317 5.38 13.96 17.28
N LYS A 318 4.39 14.58 16.62
CA LYS A 318 3.09 14.90 17.23
C LYS A 318 2.21 13.67 17.45
N PHE A 319 2.13 12.78 16.44
CA PHE A 319 1.27 11.59 16.46
C PHE A 319 2.00 10.30 16.80
N GLY A 320 3.27 10.39 17.11
CA GLY A 320 4.13 9.25 17.36
C GLY A 320 5.59 9.56 17.04
N GLU A 321 6.41 8.55 16.90
CA GLU A 321 7.85 8.68 16.70
C GLU A 321 8.29 7.95 15.43
N THR A 322 9.50 8.25 14.95
CA THR A 322 10.18 7.46 13.93
C THR A 322 11.50 6.91 14.46
N TYR A 323 11.93 5.76 13.95
CA TYR A 323 13.19 5.10 14.28
C TYR A 323 13.97 4.71 13.03
N HIS A 324 15.30 4.59 13.15
CA HIS A 324 16.12 4.09 12.06
C HIS A 324 15.86 2.58 11.85
N PRO A 325 15.56 2.13 10.62
CA PRO A 325 15.12 0.75 10.34
C PRO A 325 16.05 -0.38 10.82
N GLU A 326 17.33 -0.07 11.03
CA GLU A 326 18.36 -1.03 11.46
C GLU A 326 18.83 -0.82 12.90
N ASP A 327 18.22 0.12 13.65
CA ASP A 327 18.64 0.48 15.01
C ASP A 327 17.62 0.01 16.06
N GLY A 328 17.86 -1.18 16.62
CA GLY A 328 17.03 -1.73 17.71
C GLY A 328 17.14 -0.95 19.02
N ARG A 329 18.22 -0.18 19.26
CA ARG A 329 18.35 0.67 20.44
C ARG A 329 17.45 1.89 20.31
N GLU A 330 17.48 2.57 19.15
CA GLU A 330 16.57 3.69 18.89
C GLU A 330 15.11 3.23 18.94
N LEU A 331 14.78 2.07 18.36
CA LEU A 331 13.44 1.45 18.45
C LEU A 331 12.98 1.33 19.92
N LYS A 332 13.81 0.70 20.76
CA LYS A 332 13.55 0.57 22.20
C LYS A 332 13.34 1.92 22.88
N ASP A 333 14.26 2.87 22.68
CA ASP A 333 14.24 4.17 23.36
C ASP A 333 13.00 4.98 22.94
N LYS A 334 12.57 4.87 21.68
CA LYS A 334 11.35 5.50 21.18
C LYS A 334 10.08 4.88 21.75
N ILE A 335 10.03 3.55 21.95
CA ILE A 335 8.91 2.90 22.65
C ILE A 335 8.81 3.44 24.08
N ILE A 336 9.91 3.50 24.82
CA ILE A 336 9.96 4.06 26.18
C ILE A 336 9.46 5.51 26.18
N LYS A 337 9.93 6.33 25.23
CA LYS A 337 9.49 7.73 25.11
C LYS A 337 7.98 7.85 24.91
N ILE A 338 7.39 7.02 24.04
CA ILE A 338 5.92 7.02 23.81
C ILE A 338 5.20 6.58 25.08
N LEU A 339 5.66 5.52 25.76
CA LEU A 339 5.05 5.05 27.01
C LEU A 339 5.06 6.11 28.13
N GLN A 340 6.17 6.82 28.28
CA GLN A 340 6.32 7.88 29.29
C GLN A 340 5.46 9.11 29.03
N ASN A 341 5.15 9.40 27.76
CA ASN A 341 4.38 10.56 27.33
C ASN A 341 3.04 10.15 26.69
N TYR A 342 2.53 8.99 27.03
CA TYR A 342 1.41 8.34 26.36
C TYR A 342 0.16 9.22 26.27
N ASP A 343 -0.24 9.82 27.36
CA ASP A 343 -1.46 10.64 27.42
C ASP A 343 -1.34 11.89 26.51
N ASN A 344 -0.15 12.49 26.42
CA ASN A 344 0.09 13.61 25.52
C ASN A 344 -0.08 13.19 24.04
N TYR A 345 0.46 12.02 23.66
CA TYR A 345 0.27 11.52 22.30
C TYR A 345 -1.20 11.24 21.98
N VAL A 346 -1.95 10.69 22.93
CA VAL A 346 -3.38 10.41 22.77
C VAL A 346 -4.19 11.72 22.67
N GLU A 347 -3.84 12.74 23.45
CA GLU A 347 -4.46 14.06 23.37
C GLU A 347 -4.23 14.71 22.02
N GLU A 348 -2.99 14.67 21.50
CA GLU A 348 -2.62 15.21 20.19
C GLU A 348 -3.31 14.47 19.03
N LEU A 349 -3.68 13.20 19.23
CA LEU A 349 -4.44 12.41 18.24
C LEU A 349 -5.94 12.70 18.28
N THR A 350 -6.44 13.47 19.25
CA THR A 350 -7.86 13.82 19.31
C THR A 350 -8.26 14.65 18.10
N GLY A 351 -9.23 14.15 17.31
CA GLY A 351 -9.70 14.82 16.09
C GLY A 351 -8.84 14.56 14.84
N VAL A 352 -7.79 13.75 14.93
CA VAL A 352 -6.95 13.40 13.77
C VAL A 352 -7.74 12.70 12.66
N GLU A 353 -8.81 12.00 13.03
CA GLU A 353 -9.68 11.29 12.09
C GLU A 353 -10.28 12.23 11.03
N LEU A 354 -10.66 13.45 11.40
CA LEU A 354 -11.22 14.43 10.47
C LEU A 354 -10.19 14.83 9.40
N GLU A 355 -8.96 15.06 9.80
CA GLU A 355 -7.87 15.41 8.89
C GLU A 355 -7.53 14.25 7.96
N LEU A 356 -7.42 13.03 8.51
CA LEU A 356 -7.12 11.84 7.72
C LEU A 356 -8.25 11.50 6.73
N GLN A 357 -9.52 11.68 7.15
CA GLN A 357 -10.67 11.54 6.27
C GLN A 357 -10.62 12.56 5.12
N GLU A 358 -10.31 13.82 5.41
CA GLU A 358 -10.19 14.83 4.36
C GLU A 358 -9.13 14.47 3.30
N GLN A 359 -8.01 13.91 3.71
CA GLN A 359 -6.89 13.63 2.82
C GLN A 359 -6.98 12.26 2.13
N HIS A 360 -7.53 11.24 2.80
CA HIS A 360 -7.40 9.86 2.43
C HIS A 360 -8.72 9.09 2.29
N HIS A 361 -9.89 9.75 2.47
CA HIS A 361 -11.18 9.05 2.38
C HIS A 361 -11.42 8.43 1.00
N PHE A 362 -11.98 7.23 1.00
CA PHE A 362 -12.16 6.43 -0.20
C PHE A 362 -13.04 7.11 -1.26
N GLU A 363 -14.17 7.69 -0.88
CA GLU A 363 -15.09 8.34 -1.84
C GLU A 363 -14.39 9.48 -2.59
N ARG A 364 -13.67 10.34 -1.87
CA ARG A 364 -12.92 11.45 -2.48
C ARG A 364 -11.80 10.96 -3.41
N TYR A 365 -11.10 9.92 -2.99
CA TYR A 365 -10.12 9.25 -3.82
C TYR A 365 -10.78 8.71 -5.10
N ALA A 366 -11.88 7.96 -4.97
CA ALA A 366 -12.60 7.36 -6.07
C ALA A 366 -13.12 8.40 -7.07
N GLU A 367 -13.74 9.47 -6.58
CA GLU A 367 -14.18 10.60 -7.43
C GLU A 367 -13.00 11.20 -8.23
N THR A 368 -11.87 11.43 -7.56
CA THR A 368 -10.66 11.96 -8.21
C THR A 368 -10.12 11.00 -9.26
N LEU A 369 -10.04 9.71 -8.95
CA LEU A 369 -9.56 8.68 -9.85
C LEU A 369 -10.44 8.56 -11.10
N TYR A 370 -11.76 8.49 -10.93
CA TYR A 370 -12.67 8.27 -12.04
C TYR A 370 -12.85 9.51 -12.92
N ALA A 371 -12.87 10.70 -12.35
CA ALA A 371 -12.80 11.94 -13.12
C ALA A 371 -11.49 12.00 -13.95
N HIS A 372 -10.41 11.45 -13.40
CA HIS A 372 -9.15 11.35 -14.11
C HIS A 372 -9.19 10.31 -15.25
N TYR A 373 -9.85 9.17 -15.07
CA TYR A 373 -10.07 8.18 -16.12
C TYR A 373 -10.84 8.79 -17.29
N GLU A 374 -11.97 9.44 -17.06
CA GLU A 374 -12.75 10.12 -18.10
C GLU A 374 -11.92 11.15 -18.87
N LYS A 375 -11.15 11.96 -18.14
CA LYS A 375 -10.28 12.98 -18.72
C LYS A 375 -9.22 12.38 -19.64
N LEU A 376 -8.48 11.37 -19.18
CA LEU A 376 -7.41 10.74 -19.93
C LEU A 376 -7.94 10.01 -21.15
N TYR A 377 -9.01 9.25 -21.01
CA TYR A 377 -9.66 8.55 -22.13
C TYR A 377 -10.12 9.54 -23.19
N THR A 378 -10.82 10.61 -22.79
CA THR A 378 -11.26 11.65 -23.72
C THR A 378 -10.08 12.33 -24.45
N GLN A 379 -8.98 12.59 -23.76
CA GLN A 379 -7.79 13.18 -24.36
C GLN A 379 -7.17 12.24 -25.39
N ARG A 380 -7.10 10.94 -25.09
CA ARG A 380 -6.50 9.92 -25.96
C ARG A 380 -7.36 9.66 -27.19
N LEU A 381 -8.66 9.63 -27.08
CA LEU A 381 -9.57 9.55 -28.21
C LEU A 381 -9.37 10.71 -29.18
N ARG A 382 -9.30 11.94 -28.69
CA ARG A 382 -9.04 13.14 -29.52
C ARG A 382 -7.70 13.07 -30.22
N TYR A 383 -6.67 12.59 -29.55
CA TYR A 383 -5.33 12.44 -30.11
C TYR A 383 -5.34 11.41 -31.25
N SER A 384 -5.95 10.25 -31.05
CA SER A 384 -6.08 9.20 -32.05
C SER A 384 -6.87 9.66 -33.29
N GLN A 385 -7.97 10.40 -33.10
CA GLN A 385 -8.75 10.96 -34.20
C GLN A 385 -7.96 11.98 -35.03
N LYS A 386 -7.13 12.81 -34.37
CA LYS A 386 -6.25 13.74 -35.06
C LYS A 386 -5.20 13.01 -35.90
N GLN A 387 -4.55 11.98 -35.36
CA GLN A 387 -3.57 11.20 -36.10
C GLN A 387 -4.18 10.54 -37.35
N LYS A 388 -5.37 9.98 -37.25
CA LYS A 388 -6.08 9.39 -38.41
C LYS A 388 -6.35 10.45 -39.51
N LYS A 389 -6.69 11.69 -39.15
CA LYS A 389 -6.91 12.78 -40.11
C LYS A 389 -5.65 13.30 -40.81
N PHE A 390 -4.47 13.07 -40.23
CA PHE A 390 -3.18 13.44 -40.87
C PHE A 390 -2.57 12.30 -41.68
N ALA A 391 -3.09 11.09 -41.55
CA ALA A 391 -2.62 9.90 -42.27
C ALA A 391 -3.47 9.59 -43.53
N THR A 392 -4.60 10.28 -43.70
CA THR A 392 -5.43 10.34 -44.92
C THR A 392 -5.16 11.63 -45.66
#